data_f122e53c30acecd589f5d1c41c3875e1
#
_entry.id   f122e53c30acecd589f5d1c41c3875e1
#
_cell.length_a   1.000
_cell.length_b   1.000
_cell.length_c   1.000
_cell.angle_alpha   90.00
_cell.angle_beta   90.00
_cell.angle_gamma   90.00
#
_symmetry.space_group_name_H-M   'P 1'
#
loop_
_entity.id
_entity.type
_entity.pdbx_description
1 polymer ?
#
loop_
_entity_poly.entity_id
_entity_poly.type
_entity_poly.pdbx_seq_one_letter_code
_entity_poly.pdbx_strand_id
1 'polypeptide(L)'
;MRNQPNLLVGWITGAAAKTSEALTDAVVLQKCTALLQGAVTGTGFTFISPTGLIRSQWARNPYFLGSYSHPSVQSNALGVTQTDLASPVKDSKGVTRLLFAGEATNDIHYQTVHGAVESGWREADRIISLVG
;
A
#
# COMPACT_ATOMS: atom_id res chain seq x y z
N MET A 1 -6.35 -18.21 -3.53
CA MET A 1 -6.80 -18.10 -2.10
C MET A 1 -7.41 -19.42 -1.67
N ARG A 2 -7.00 -19.95 -0.52
CA ARG A 2 -7.39 -21.30 -0.08
C ARG A 2 -8.90 -21.59 0.03
N ASN A 3 -9.75 -20.57 0.12
CA ASN A 3 -11.20 -20.74 0.34
C ASN A 3 -12.07 -19.97 -0.65
N GLN A 4 -11.53 -19.56 -1.80
CA GLN A 4 -12.31 -18.87 -2.83
C GLN A 4 -12.01 -19.51 -4.19
N PRO A 5 -12.79 -20.50 -4.60
CA PRO A 5 -12.64 -21.13 -5.90
C PRO A 5 -12.89 -20.08 -7.00
N ASN A 6 -12.23 -20.27 -8.13
CA ASN A 6 -12.38 -19.44 -9.33
C ASN A 6 -11.94 -17.97 -9.17
N LEU A 7 -11.08 -17.67 -8.18
CA LEU A 7 -10.50 -16.34 -7.99
C LEU A 7 -8.99 -16.38 -8.18
N LEU A 8 -8.48 -15.52 -9.06
CA LEU A 8 -7.06 -15.23 -9.20
C LEU A 8 -6.77 -13.83 -8.69
N VAL A 9 -5.65 -13.66 -8.00
CA VAL A 9 -5.17 -12.36 -7.53
C VAL A 9 -3.91 -12.00 -8.29
N GLY A 10 -3.93 -10.86 -8.96
CA GLY A 10 -2.79 -10.29 -9.65
C GLY A 10 -2.28 -9.03 -8.95
N TRP A 11 -0.99 -8.81 -9.01
CA TRP A 11 -0.33 -7.61 -8.50
C TRP A 11 0.30 -6.84 -9.64
N ILE A 12 -0.01 -5.53 -9.72
CA ILE A 12 0.62 -4.60 -10.64
C ILE A 12 1.32 -3.54 -9.81
N THR A 13 2.59 -3.28 -10.07
CA THR A 13 3.41 -2.38 -9.26
C THR A 13 4.05 -1.27 -10.10
N GLY A 14 4.57 -0.25 -9.43
CA GLY A 14 5.34 0.83 -10.04
C GLY A 14 4.56 1.65 -11.07
N ALA A 15 5.23 2.08 -12.12
CA ALA A 15 4.63 2.90 -13.18
C ALA A 15 3.48 2.19 -13.92
N ALA A 16 3.56 0.86 -14.06
CA ALA A 16 2.52 0.06 -14.70
C ALA A 16 1.21 0.09 -13.90
N ALA A 17 1.26 0.13 -12.57
CA ALA A 17 0.08 0.28 -11.72
C ALA A 17 -0.64 1.60 -12.01
N LYS A 18 0.08 2.72 -12.01
CA LYS A 18 -0.48 4.05 -12.33
C LYS A 18 -1.09 4.08 -13.73
N THR A 19 -0.42 3.50 -14.72
CA THR A 19 -0.94 3.43 -16.09
C THR A 19 -2.20 2.57 -16.16
N SER A 20 -2.22 1.41 -15.49
CA SER A 20 -3.37 0.51 -15.51
C SER A 20 -4.61 1.14 -14.86
N GLU A 21 -4.44 1.97 -13.83
CA GLU A 21 -5.56 2.67 -13.17
C GLU A 21 -6.25 3.70 -14.09
N ALA A 22 -5.56 4.20 -15.11
CA ALA A 22 -6.14 5.11 -16.11
C ALA A 22 -6.97 4.38 -17.18
N LEU A 23 -6.86 3.05 -17.30
CA LEU A 23 -7.59 2.25 -18.26
C LEU A 23 -8.99 1.89 -17.74
N THR A 24 -9.92 1.57 -18.65
CA THR A 24 -11.22 1.01 -18.27
C THR A 24 -11.07 -0.44 -17.79
N ASP A 25 -12.02 -0.91 -16.97
CA ASP A 25 -12.04 -2.30 -16.50
C ASP A 25 -12.08 -3.31 -17.65
N ALA A 26 -12.79 -3.00 -18.72
CA ALA A 26 -12.86 -3.85 -19.91
C ALA A 26 -11.47 -4.03 -20.56
N VAL A 27 -10.71 -2.94 -20.69
CA VAL A 27 -9.34 -3.01 -21.28
C VAL A 27 -8.39 -3.77 -20.35
N VAL A 28 -8.47 -3.55 -19.03
CA VAL A 28 -7.62 -4.26 -18.08
C VAL A 28 -7.98 -5.75 -18.07
N LEU A 29 -9.27 -6.10 -18.03
CA LEU A 29 -9.73 -7.50 -18.10
C LEU A 29 -9.24 -8.20 -19.38
N GLN A 30 -9.35 -7.53 -20.52
CA GLN A 30 -8.85 -8.07 -21.80
C GLN A 30 -7.34 -8.36 -21.74
N LYS A 31 -6.54 -7.43 -21.21
CA LYS A 31 -5.08 -7.61 -21.07
C LYS A 31 -4.74 -8.75 -20.09
N CYS A 32 -5.41 -8.81 -18.95
CA CYS A 32 -5.22 -9.90 -17.98
C CYS A 32 -5.62 -11.26 -18.59
N THR A 33 -6.71 -11.32 -19.34
CA THR A 33 -7.15 -12.54 -20.04
C THR A 33 -6.09 -13.02 -21.01
N ALA A 34 -5.54 -12.13 -21.84
CA ALA A 34 -4.48 -12.48 -22.81
C ALA A 34 -3.21 -12.99 -22.11
N LEU A 35 -2.79 -12.36 -21.02
CA LEU A 35 -1.64 -12.82 -20.22
C LEU A 35 -1.87 -14.21 -19.61
N LEU A 36 -3.04 -14.44 -19.01
CA LEU A 36 -3.39 -15.74 -18.43
C LEU A 36 -3.46 -16.84 -19.51
N GLN A 37 -4.07 -16.55 -20.65
CA GLN A 37 -4.14 -17.48 -21.77
C GLN A 37 -2.73 -17.85 -22.27
N GLY A 38 -1.86 -16.85 -22.42
CA GLY A 38 -0.46 -17.08 -22.78
C GLY A 38 0.30 -17.94 -21.77
N ALA A 39 0.05 -17.70 -20.47
CA ALA A 39 0.71 -18.44 -19.38
C ALA A 39 0.33 -19.93 -19.32
N VAL A 40 -0.88 -20.29 -19.74
CA VAL A 40 -1.31 -21.70 -19.75
C VAL A 40 -1.10 -22.40 -21.10
N THR A 41 -0.70 -21.67 -22.14
CA THR A 41 -0.43 -22.25 -23.46
C THR A 41 0.72 -23.26 -23.36
N GLY A 42 0.53 -24.46 -23.86
CA GLY A 42 1.52 -25.54 -23.84
C GLY A 42 1.69 -26.26 -22.51
N THR A 43 0.93 -25.90 -21.47
CA THR A 43 1.05 -26.53 -20.14
C THR A 43 0.14 -27.76 -19.94
N GLY A 44 -0.80 -28.01 -20.87
CA GLY A 44 -1.82 -29.04 -20.72
C GLY A 44 -3.04 -28.61 -19.87
N PHE A 45 -3.04 -27.42 -19.30
CA PHE A 45 -4.21 -26.87 -18.61
C PHE A 45 -5.22 -26.27 -19.59
N THR A 46 -6.50 -26.45 -19.29
CA THR A 46 -7.59 -25.79 -20.03
C THR A 46 -7.74 -24.34 -19.54
N PHE A 47 -7.60 -23.39 -20.46
CA PHE A 47 -7.86 -21.99 -20.15
C PHE A 47 -9.36 -21.74 -19.98
N ILE A 48 -9.74 -21.12 -18.87
CA ILE A 48 -11.10 -20.63 -18.61
C ILE A 48 -11.02 -19.12 -18.56
N SER A 49 -11.77 -18.44 -19.42
CA SER A 49 -11.78 -17.00 -19.52
C SER A 49 -12.36 -16.37 -18.24
N PRO A 50 -11.71 -15.36 -17.65
CA PRO A 50 -12.30 -14.61 -16.54
C PRO A 50 -13.61 -13.94 -16.95
N THR A 51 -14.59 -13.96 -16.05
CA THR A 51 -15.91 -13.36 -16.26
C THR A 51 -16.05 -11.97 -15.64
N GLY A 52 -15.11 -11.57 -14.83
CA GLY A 52 -15.13 -10.26 -14.16
C GLY A 52 -13.78 -9.85 -13.60
N LEU A 53 -13.72 -8.60 -13.18
CA LEU A 53 -12.54 -7.96 -12.59
C LEU A 53 -12.97 -7.11 -11.40
N ILE A 54 -12.24 -7.24 -10.29
CA ILE A 54 -12.26 -6.29 -9.19
C ILE A 54 -10.83 -5.79 -9.02
N ARG A 55 -10.65 -4.47 -8.98
CA ARG A 55 -9.33 -3.87 -8.81
C ARG A 55 -9.35 -2.69 -7.86
N SER A 56 -8.25 -2.45 -7.18
CA SER A 56 -7.98 -1.24 -6.44
C SER A 56 -7.47 -0.12 -7.38
N GLN A 57 -7.62 1.12 -6.96
CA GLN A 57 -7.09 2.32 -7.63
C GLN A 57 -6.40 3.22 -6.60
N TRP A 58 -5.37 2.69 -5.95
CA TRP A 58 -4.69 3.35 -4.84
C TRP A 58 -3.93 4.61 -5.26
N ALA A 59 -3.32 4.61 -6.45
CA ALA A 59 -2.55 5.75 -6.92
C ALA A 59 -3.42 6.95 -7.31
N ARG A 60 -4.68 6.72 -7.72
CA ARG A 60 -5.64 7.78 -8.07
C ARG A 60 -6.48 8.25 -6.89
N ASN A 61 -6.45 7.54 -5.78
CA ASN A 61 -7.16 7.97 -4.59
C ASN A 61 -6.42 9.14 -3.93
N PRO A 62 -7.03 10.34 -3.82
CA PRO A 62 -6.36 11.55 -3.34
C PRO A 62 -5.94 11.48 -1.87
N TYR A 63 -6.48 10.54 -1.11
CA TYR A 63 -6.15 10.34 0.29
C TYR A 63 -4.96 9.41 0.51
N PHE A 64 -4.60 8.59 -0.49
CA PHE A 64 -3.56 7.58 -0.35
C PHE A 64 -2.38 7.79 -1.30
N LEU A 65 -2.66 8.09 -2.59
CA LEU A 65 -1.66 8.30 -3.65
C LEU A 65 -0.69 7.12 -3.85
N GLY A 66 -1.02 5.98 -3.31
CA GLY A 66 -0.26 4.73 -3.33
C GLY A 66 -0.87 3.70 -2.40
N SER A 67 -0.32 2.48 -2.33
CA SER A 67 -0.88 1.41 -1.52
C SER A 67 -0.27 1.32 -0.11
N TYR A 68 1.04 1.29 -0.01
CA TYR A 68 1.77 1.25 1.26
C TYR A 68 3.15 1.90 1.09
N SER A 69 3.74 2.31 2.22
CA SER A 69 5.03 3.01 2.23
C SER A 69 6.20 2.07 1.90
N HIS A 70 7.29 2.64 1.42
CA HIS A 70 8.57 1.94 1.30
C HIS A 70 9.72 2.96 1.36
N PRO A 71 10.87 2.60 1.94
CA PRO A 71 12.06 3.44 1.85
C PRO A 71 12.50 3.59 0.39
N SER A 72 12.64 4.82 -0.07
CA SER A 72 13.18 5.10 -1.41
C SER A 72 14.71 5.10 -1.40
N VAL A 73 15.33 4.97 -2.57
CA VAL A 73 16.79 5.15 -2.70
C VAL A 73 17.21 6.51 -2.17
N GLN A 74 16.40 7.54 -2.42
CA GLN A 74 16.71 8.90 -1.96
C GLN A 74 16.56 9.05 -0.45
N SER A 75 15.52 8.50 0.19
CA SER A 75 15.39 8.55 1.65
C SER A 75 16.53 7.80 2.34
N ASN A 76 16.92 6.64 1.81
CA ASN A 76 18.07 5.90 2.33
C ASN A 76 19.39 6.69 2.18
N ALA A 77 19.61 7.35 1.03
CA ALA A 77 20.79 8.18 0.81
C ALA A 77 20.86 9.39 1.74
N LEU A 78 19.69 9.91 2.16
CA LEU A 78 19.59 11.03 3.10
C LEU A 78 19.53 10.57 4.58
N GLY A 79 19.54 9.28 4.84
CA GLY A 79 19.39 8.73 6.19
C GLY A 79 18.02 8.97 6.82
N VAL A 80 16.98 9.29 6.02
CA VAL A 80 15.63 9.51 6.51
C VAL A 80 14.91 8.18 6.71
N THR A 81 14.34 8.01 7.88
CA THR A 81 13.71 6.76 8.35
C THR A 81 12.24 6.97 8.72
N GLN A 82 11.53 5.88 8.99
CA GLN A 82 10.18 5.89 9.52
C GLN A 82 10.11 6.58 10.90
N THR A 83 11.18 6.50 11.68
CA THR A 83 11.29 7.19 12.97
C THR A 83 11.23 8.71 12.82
N ASP A 84 11.83 9.25 11.74
CA ASP A 84 11.75 10.69 11.45
C ASP A 84 10.31 11.09 11.14
N LEU A 85 9.57 10.28 10.36
CA LEU A 85 8.15 10.49 10.09
C LEU A 85 7.28 10.39 11.36
N ALA A 86 7.71 9.63 12.35
CA ALA A 86 7.04 9.47 13.64
C ALA A 86 7.32 10.62 14.61
N SER A 87 8.23 11.52 14.27
CA SER A 87 8.67 12.59 15.17
C SER A 87 7.57 13.65 15.35
N PRO A 88 7.22 13.99 16.60
CA PRO A 88 6.24 15.03 16.88
C PRO A 88 6.71 16.40 16.37
N VAL A 89 5.79 17.18 15.78
CA VAL A 89 6.06 18.58 15.45
C VAL A 89 5.75 19.45 16.67
N LYS A 90 6.70 20.26 17.04
CA LYS A 90 6.62 21.18 18.20
C LYS A 90 6.61 22.64 17.73
N ASP A 91 5.95 23.49 18.51
CA ASP A 91 6.02 24.94 18.29
C ASP A 91 7.35 25.54 18.80
N SER A 92 7.51 26.85 18.64
CA SER A 92 8.70 27.58 19.08
C SER A 92 8.93 27.56 20.59
N LYS A 93 7.93 27.15 21.39
CA LYS A 93 8.02 26.99 22.84
C LYS A 93 8.28 25.53 23.24
N GLY A 94 8.47 24.63 22.29
CA GLY A 94 8.71 23.21 22.53
C GLY A 94 7.43 22.40 22.81
N VAL A 95 6.25 23.00 22.69
CA VAL A 95 4.97 22.33 22.91
C VAL A 95 4.61 21.49 21.67
N THR A 96 4.31 20.22 21.88
CA THR A 96 3.86 19.31 20.82
C THR A 96 2.52 19.76 20.25
N ARG A 97 2.44 19.90 18.92
CA ARG A 97 1.26 20.38 18.20
C ARG A 97 0.70 19.36 17.21
N LEU A 98 1.55 18.53 16.63
CA LEU A 98 1.13 17.49 15.70
C LEU A 98 1.80 16.17 16.07
N LEU A 99 1.05 15.11 15.95
CA LEU A 99 1.48 13.71 16.10
C LEU A 99 1.10 12.94 14.85
N PHE A 100 1.88 11.94 14.51
CA PHE A 100 1.70 11.17 13.30
C PHE A 100 1.59 9.68 13.61
N ALA A 101 0.49 9.06 13.17
CA ALA A 101 0.29 7.63 13.19
C ALA A 101 0.02 7.11 11.77
N GLY A 102 0.31 5.85 11.55
CA GLY A 102 0.15 5.16 10.29
C GLY A 102 1.30 4.17 10.10
N GLU A 103 1.14 3.21 9.22
CA GLU A 103 2.15 2.16 9.00
C GLU A 103 3.52 2.76 8.60
N ALA A 104 3.52 3.87 7.86
CA ALA A 104 4.72 4.56 7.42
C ALA A 104 5.58 5.14 8.56
N THR A 105 5.00 5.27 9.76
CA THR A 105 5.69 5.80 10.96
C THR A 105 6.19 4.69 11.90
N ASN A 106 6.12 3.42 11.47
CA ASN A 106 6.65 2.27 12.21
C ASN A 106 7.91 1.76 11.50
N ASP A 107 9.03 1.74 12.19
CA ASP A 107 10.34 1.39 11.63
C ASP A 107 10.55 -0.12 11.45
N ILE A 108 9.83 -0.94 12.21
CA ILE A 108 9.96 -2.41 12.20
C ILE A 108 8.87 -3.04 11.33
N HIS A 109 7.62 -2.61 11.52
CA HIS A 109 6.45 -3.21 10.92
C HIS A 109 5.75 -2.28 9.90
N TYR A 110 6.51 -1.40 9.23
CA TYR A 110 5.95 -0.62 8.13
C TYR A 110 5.35 -1.53 7.04
N GLN A 111 4.46 -1.01 6.20
CA GLN A 111 3.71 -1.77 5.18
C GLN A 111 2.66 -2.75 5.74
N THR A 112 2.42 -2.74 7.05
CA THR A 112 1.53 -3.72 7.67
C THR A 112 0.42 -3.08 8.50
N VAL A 113 -0.69 -3.81 8.64
CA VAL A 113 -1.82 -3.38 9.49
C VAL A 113 -1.39 -3.30 10.95
N HIS A 114 -0.60 -4.27 11.44
CA HIS A 114 -0.15 -4.24 12.83
C HIS A 114 0.81 -3.08 13.10
N GLY A 115 1.66 -2.71 12.15
CA GLY A 115 2.48 -1.50 12.27
C GLY A 115 1.64 -0.23 12.35
N ALA A 116 0.53 -0.14 11.62
CA ALA A 116 -0.42 0.96 11.75
C ALA A 116 -1.05 0.99 13.16
N VAL A 117 -1.47 -0.15 13.70
CA VAL A 117 -2.05 -0.26 15.05
C VAL A 117 -1.03 0.14 16.12
N GLU A 118 0.19 -0.40 16.06
CA GLU A 118 1.27 -0.05 17.00
C GLU A 118 1.60 1.44 16.99
N SER A 119 1.62 2.06 15.81
CA SER A 119 1.82 3.51 15.71
C SER A 119 0.69 4.31 16.38
N GLY A 120 -0.54 3.81 16.29
CA GLY A 120 -1.69 4.41 17.00
C GLY A 120 -1.54 4.32 18.52
N TRP A 121 -1.12 3.18 19.04
CA TRP A 121 -0.85 3.02 20.48
C TRP A 121 0.26 3.95 20.94
N ARG A 122 1.35 4.05 20.21
CA ARG A 122 2.45 4.96 20.49
C ARG A 122 1.97 6.40 20.63
N GLU A 123 1.14 6.88 19.71
CA GLU A 123 0.64 8.26 19.79
C GLU A 123 -0.41 8.44 20.89
N ALA A 124 -1.22 7.43 21.19
CA ALA A 124 -2.13 7.45 22.32
C ALA A 124 -1.36 7.61 23.65
N ASP A 125 -0.29 6.84 23.86
CA ASP A 125 0.56 6.95 25.04
C ASP A 125 1.23 8.33 25.15
N ARG A 126 1.66 8.89 24.00
CA ARG A 126 2.19 10.27 23.96
C ARG A 126 1.14 11.30 24.40
N ILE A 127 -0.10 11.18 23.90
CA ILE A 127 -1.19 12.10 24.28
C ILE A 127 -1.49 11.97 25.76
N ILE A 128 -1.62 10.77 26.29
CA ILE A 128 -1.85 10.53 27.74
C ILE A 128 -0.75 11.20 28.56
N SER A 129 0.50 11.08 28.15
CA SER A 129 1.65 11.68 28.82
C SER A 129 1.68 13.22 28.75
N LEU A 130 0.99 13.81 27.75
CA LEU A 130 0.92 15.28 27.59
C LEU A 130 -0.21 15.93 28.38
N VAL A 131 -1.27 15.17 28.71
CA VAL A 131 -2.49 15.72 29.35
C VAL A 131 -2.70 15.21 30.78
N GLY A 132 -1.96 14.19 31.20
CA GLY A 132 -1.94 13.64 32.57
C GLY A 132 -0.89 14.29 33.41
#